data_3fd16ce358d66f82320853978d16b85d
#
_entry.id   3fd16ce358d66f82320853978d16b85d
#
_cell.length_a   1.000
_cell.length_b   1.000
_cell.length_c   1.000
_cell.angle_alpha   90.00
_cell.angle_beta   90.00
_cell.angle_gamma   90.00
#
_symmetry.space_group_name_H-M   'P 1'
#
loop_
_entity.id
_entity.type
_entity.pdbx_description
1 polymer ?
#
loop_
_entity_poly.entity_id
_entity_poly.type
_entity_poly.pdbx_seq_one_letter_code
_entity_poly.pdbx_strand_id
1 'polypeptide(L)'
;MTLRGKITILTIGLVIVVGVIAGYFLLRDPLVFKEKEVEVEINENFDALKNIEEVRDGDIKDVKVDDSNVNYDKLGEYQLVYQYHDEEYSITINVVDTTKPKFDIVDLDLDLGMKIDPASMATNIKDATKTKVQFKEEYDFSQEGVIDVVVQVIDEGGNITEKKGKVNLVKDDQAPKISELPVITIVKGNTIDYNQGVTISDNRDPNPTLNIDSSQVDINKVGTYIAVYTVSDRSGNKIEKKRKIKVVENTTIGHNEQNGEKIVNLTFDDGPSANTQKILEILDRYNVKATFFVTGNNQAYNHLIKAAHDKGHTIALHTYCHDYPKIYASTSAYFDDLTKVGNMVKDLIGHVSKYVRFPGGASNTVSRKYCPGIMSVLSKELIARGYQYYDWNVDSTDASGNNVPVSKIVANATNSNANNINILFHDTAAKSTTVQALPAIIENYLSRGYRFEAINDSSFVPHQKVNN
;
A
#
# COMPACT_ATOMS: atom_id res chain seq x y z
N MET A 1 91.91 62.42 37.29
CA MET A 1 91.24 61.68 36.17
C MET A 1 91.45 62.50 34.91
N THR A 2 92.19 62.01 33.97
CA THR A 2 92.54 62.71 32.75
C THR A 2 91.33 62.69 31.78
N LEU A 3 91.24 63.70 30.94
CA LEU A 3 90.14 63.87 29.96
C LEU A 3 89.91 62.60 29.09
N ARG A 4 90.94 61.82 28.82
CA ARG A 4 90.90 60.51 28.14
C ARG A 4 90.07 59.45 28.90
N GLY A 5 90.13 59.38 30.22
CA GLY A 5 89.33 58.41 31.02
C GLY A 5 87.87 58.72 31.03
N LYS A 6 87.44 60.01 30.94
CA LYS A 6 86.07 60.42 30.91
C LYS A 6 85.44 60.12 29.54
N ILE A 7 86.18 60.26 28.42
CA ILE A 7 85.69 59.93 27.07
C ILE A 7 85.51 58.42 26.91
N THR A 8 86.43 57.59 27.43
CA THR A 8 86.33 56.12 27.37
C THR A 8 85.17 55.58 28.18
N ILE A 9 84.87 56.13 29.36
CA ILE A 9 83.76 55.70 30.20
C ILE A 9 82.46 56.14 29.55
N LEU A 10 82.40 57.33 28.86
CA LEU A 10 81.21 57.80 28.15
C LEU A 10 80.90 56.95 26.88
N THR A 11 81.95 56.54 26.13
CA THR A 11 81.84 55.67 24.94
C THR A 11 81.45 54.25 25.30
N ILE A 12 82.00 53.67 26.37
CA ILE A 12 81.60 52.32 26.89
C ILE A 12 80.15 52.35 27.40
N GLY A 13 79.76 53.41 28.14
CA GLY A 13 78.34 53.59 28.56
C GLY A 13 77.41 53.72 27.41
N LEU A 14 77.75 54.47 26.34
CA LEU A 14 76.90 54.59 25.17
C LEU A 14 76.78 53.29 24.38
N VAL A 15 77.81 52.50 24.22
CA VAL A 15 77.83 51.20 23.58
C VAL A 15 77.03 50.19 24.39
N ILE A 16 77.09 50.18 25.71
CA ILE A 16 76.24 49.32 26.56
C ILE A 16 74.77 49.71 26.46
N VAL A 17 74.47 51.03 26.51
CA VAL A 17 73.06 51.52 26.36
C VAL A 17 72.52 51.20 24.99
N VAL A 18 73.28 51.40 23.95
CA VAL A 18 72.88 51.06 22.55
C VAL A 18 72.70 49.51 22.39
N GLY A 19 73.64 48.73 23.01
CA GLY A 19 73.57 47.29 23.02
C GLY A 19 72.36 46.74 23.81
N VAL A 20 72.00 47.38 24.92
CA VAL A 20 70.77 47.00 25.70
C VAL A 20 69.52 47.43 24.96
N ILE A 21 69.51 48.61 24.34
CA ILE A 21 68.42 49.08 23.56
C ILE A 21 68.25 48.23 22.28
N ALA A 22 69.34 47.91 21.58
CA ALA A 22 69.33 47.03 20.43
C ALA A 22 68.88 45.59 20.81
N GLY A 23 69.38 45.07 21.95
CA GLY A 23 68.96 43.77 22.50
C GLY A 23 67.49 43.77 22.91
N TYR A 24 67.01 44.90 23.42
CA TYR A 24 65.62 45.04 23.78
C TYR A 24 64.67 45.09 22.53
N PHE A 25 65.12 45.67 21.42
CA PHE A 25 64.42 45.64 20.16
C PHE A 25 64.55 44.30 19.42
N LEU A 26 65.65 43.54 19.58
CA LEU A 26 65.91 42.25 18.99
C LEU A 26 65.16 41.09 19.74
N LEU A 27 64.68 41.35 20.95
CA LEU A 27 63.94 40.33 21.77
C LEU A 27 62.46 40.55 21.86
N ARG A 28 61.88 41.45 21.05
CA ARG A 28 60.45 41.68 21.02
C ARG A 28 59.89 41.01 19.78
N ASP A 29 58.79 40.14 20.00
CA ASP A 29 58.01 39.56 18.92
C ASP A 29 57.53 40.68 17.98
N PRO A 30 57.81 40.63 16.70
CA PRO A 30 57.35 41.63 15.75
C PRO A 30 55.85 41.59 15.52
N LEU A 31 55.17 40.44 15.81
CA LEU A 31 53.70 40.31 15.85
C LEU A 31 53.20 40.17 17.30
N VAL A 32 52.28 41.05 17.69
CA VAL A 32 51.60 40.96 18.98
C VAL A 32 50.16 40.58 18.73
N PHE A 33 49.71 39.50 19.34
CA PHE A 33 48.33 39.01 19.21
C PHE A 33 47.50 39.51 20.41
N LYS A 34 46.24 39.80 20.18
CA LYS A 34 45.26 40.10 21.22
C LYS A 34 45.08 38.90 22.13
N GLU A 35 44.89 37.75 21.50
CA GLU A 35 44.75 36.46 22.18
C GLU A 35 45.56 35.40 21.48
N LYS A 36 46.24 34.54 22.25
CA LYS A 36 47.05 33.41 21.72
C LYS A 36 46.21 32.10 21.69
N GLU A 37 45.10 32.07 22.41
CA GLU A 37 44.07 31.02 22.37
C GLU A 37 42.73 31.68 22.12
N VAL A 38 42.04 31.27 21.08
CA VAL A 38 40.78 31.87 20.65
C VAL A 38 39.71 30.76 20.53
N GLU A 39 38.58 30.97 21.15
CA GLU A 39 37.39 30.12 20.94
C GLU A 39 36.65 30.63 19.74
N VAL A 40 36.32 29.70 18.83
CA VAL A 40 35.50 29.95 17.62
C VAL A 40 34.36 28.97 17.60
N GLU A 41 33.13 29.49 17.44
CA GLU A 41 31.96 28.63 17.36
C GLU A 41 32.02 27.80 16.07
N ILE A 42 31.65 26.55 16.14
CA ILE A 42 31.64 25.62 15.00
C ILE A 42 30.83 26.21 13.82
N ASN A 43 31.31 26.01 12.60
CA ASN A 43 30.78 26.58 11.35
C ASN A 43 30.88 28.11 11.25
N GLU A 44 31.59 28.78 12.18
CA GLU A 44 31.94 30.19 12.05
C GLU A 44 33.37 30.36 11.56
N ASN A 45 33.64 31.47 10.87
CA ASN A 45 34.97 31.78 10.37
C ASN A 45 35.66 32.77 11.31
N PHE A 46 36.93 32.55 11.58
CA PHE A 46 37.75 33.45 12.36
C PHE A 46 38.52 34.44 11.47
N ASP A 47 38.42 35.74 11.77
CA ASP A 47 39.17 36.76 11.07
C ASP A 47 40.57 36.93 11.75
N ALA A 48 41.53 36.14 11.26
CA ALA A 48 42.85 36.04 11.81
C ALA A 48 43.61 37.40 11.86
N LEU A 49 43.40 38.27 10.86
CA LEU A 49 44.12 39.56 10.84
C LEU A 49 43.58 40.53 11.93
N LYS A 50 42.33 40.42 12.33
CA LYS A 50 41.77 41.23 13.42
C LYS A 50 42.29 40.83 14.79
N ASN A 51 42.89 39.65 14.94
CA ASN A 51 43.50 39.20 16.19
C ASN A 51 44.95 39.76 16.37
N ILE A 52 45.52 40.37 15.36
CA ILE A 52 46.78 41.07 15.50
C ILE A 52 46.50 42.40 16.23
N GLU A 53 47.16 42.61 17.35
CA GLU A 53 47.11 43.86 18.14
C GLU A 53 48.09 44.91 17.61
N GLU A 54 49.34 44.47 17.31
CA GLU A 54 50.42 45.37 16.85
C GLU A 54 51.35 44.62 15.89
N VAL A 55 51.71 45.31 14.80
CA VAL A 55 52.83 44.92 13.91
C VAL A 55 53.91 45.96 14.11
N ARG A 56 55.08 45.56 14.72
CA ARG A 56 56.11 46.49 15.19
C ARG A 56 57.07 46.95 14.10
N ASP A 57 57.33 46.13 13.09
CA ASP A 57 58.39 46.39 12.13
C ASP A 57 57.85 46.25 10.69
N GLY A 58 56.68 46.86 10.39
CA GLY A 58 56.07 46.82 9.05
C GLY A 58 54.58 47.12 9.00
N ASP A 59 53.88 46.60 8.02
CA ASP A 59 52.43 46.78 7.82
C ASP A 59 51.72 45.43 7.97
N ILE A 60 50.51 45.45 8.50
CA ILE A 60 49.62 44.29 8.60
C ILE A 60 49.40 43.59 7.27
N LYS A 61 49.54 44.32 6.17
CA LYS A 61 49.41 43.79 4.80
C LYS A 61 50.51 42.80 4.42
N ASP A 62 51.67 42.85 5.14
CA ASP A 62 52.80 41.96 4.89
C ASP A 62 52.67 40.64 5.64
N VAL A 63 51.70 40.54 6.52
CA VAL A 63 51.40 39.31 7.29
C VAL A 63 50.57 38.36 6.42
N LYS A 64 51.07 37.16 6.19
CA LYS A 64 50.31 36.06 5.56
C LYS A 64 49.73 35.14 6.61
N VAL A 65 48.49 34.71 6.39
CA VAL A 65 47.80 33.78 7.26
C VAL A 65 47.65 32.44 6.53
N ASP A 66 48.01 31.36 7.21
CA ASP A 66 47.76 30.00 6.78
C ASP A 66 46.84 29.34 7.79
N ASP A 67 45.55 29.19 7.39
CA ASP A 67 44.51 28.52 8.15
C ASP A 67 44.15 27.12 7.60
N SER A 68 44.96 26.61 6.66
CA SER A 68 44.71 25.31 5.99
C SER A 68 44.64 24.13 6.94
N ASN A 69 45.20 24.25 8.13
CA ASN A 69 45.16 23.23 9.17
C ASN A 69 44.01 23.43 10.17
N VAL A 70 43.21 24.49 10.03
CA VAL A 70 42.08 24.77 10.91
C VAL A 70 40.80 24.22 10.26
N ASN A 71 40.12 23.26 10.93
CA ASN A 71 38.85 22.76 10.47
C ASN A 71 37.71 23.37 11.30
N TYR A 72 37.10 24.42 10.80
CA TYR A 72 36.00 25.13 11.46
C TYR A 72 34.72 24.34 11.54
N ASP A 73 34.56 23.24 10.76
CA ASP A 73 33.35 22.39 10.75
C ASP A 73 33.51 21.21 11.75
N LYS A 74 34.55 21.17 12.57
CA LYS A 74 34.79 20.07 13.50
C LYS A 74 35.37 20.57 14.82
N LEU A 75 34.76 20.16 15.91
CA LEU A 75 35.28 20.45 17.27
C LEU A 75 36.70 19.98 17.44
N GLY A 76 37.52 20.80 18.11
CA GLY A 76 38.90 20.47 18.39
C GLY A 76 39.82 21.68 18.52
N GLU A 77 41.07 21.39 18.83
CA GLU A 77 42.14 22.36 18.95
C GLU A 77 42.97 22.34 17.67
N TYR A 78 43.19 23.51 17.08
CA TYR A 78 43.91 23.69 15.83
C TYR A 78 44.95 24.78 15.96
N GLN A 79 46.02 24.72 15.15
CA GLN A 79 47.03 25.75 15.06
C GLN A 79 46.81 26.57 13.81
N LEU A 80 46.63 27.89 13.99
CA LEU A 80 46.59 28.85 12.92
C LEU A 80 47.96 29.54 12.85
N VAL A 81 48.55 29.56 11.63
CA VAL A 81 49.90 30.03 11.42
C VAL A 81 49.90 31.39 10.72
N TYR A 82 50.74 32.30 11.23
CA TYR A 82 51.03 33.58 10.61
C TYR A 82 52.50 33.57 10.12
N GLN A 83 52.75 33.96 8.91
CA GLN A 83 54.08 34.12 8.35
C GLN A 83 54.39 35.61 8.20
N TYR A 84 55.50 36.04 8.81
CA TYR A 84 55.97 37.44 8.79
C TYR A 84 57.46 37.48 8.87
N HIS A 85 58.14 38.18 7.92
CA HIS A 85 59.60 38.30 7.83
C HIS A 85 60.40 36.97 7.91
N ASP A 86 59.95 35.97 7.12
CA ASP A 86 60.52 34.61 7.09
C ASP A 86 60.42 33.83 8.41
N GLU A 87 59.65 34.32 9.39
CA GLU A 87 59.35 33.63 10.66
C GLU A 87 57.87 33.21 10.72
N GLU A 88 57.63 32.13 11.48
CA GLU A 88 56.27 31.59 11.70
C GLU A 88 55.88 31.85 13.16
N TYR A 89 54.67 32.35 13.32
CA TYR A 89 53.98 32.56 14.59
C TYR A 89 52.67 31.77 14.58
N SER A 90 52.29 31.18 15.69
CA SER A 90 51.05 30.45 15.78
C SER A 90 50.18 30.87 16.94
N ILE A 91 48.88 30.76 16.75
CA ILE A 91 47.90 30.85 17.82
C ILE A 91 47.04 29.56 17.81
N THR A 92 46.44 29.23 18.93
CA THR A 92 45.53 28.11 19.06
C THR A 92 44.13 28.57 18.78
N ILE A 93 43.44 27.87 17.89
CA ILE A 93 42.03 28.02 17.62
C ILE A 93 41.31 26.82 18.25
N ASN A 94 40.48 27.07 19.24
CA ASN A 94 39.58 26.09 19.86
C ASN A 94 38.21 26.18 19.20
N VAL A 95 37.92 25.29 18.27
CA VAL A 95 36.58 25.19 17.67
C VAL A 95 35.67 24.49 18.66
N VAL A 96 34.66 25.24 19.14
CA VAL A 96 33.72 24.82 20.20
C VAL A 96 32.29 24.86 19.67
N ASP A 97 31.42 24.13 20.31
CA ASP A 97 30.00 24.28 20.16
C ASP A 97 29.40 24.69 21.53
N THR A 98 28.96 25.91 21.62
CA THR A 98 28.35 26.46 22.86
C THR A 98 26.82 26.62 22.71
N THR A 99 26.32 26.32 21.53
CA THR A 99 24.89 26.44 21.18
C THR A 99 24.15 25.19 21.59
N LYS A 100 23.09 25.36 22.41
CA LYS A 100 22.29 24.24 22.88
C LYS A 100 21.42 23.65 21.76
N PRO A 101 21.27 22.33 21.68
CA PRO A 101 20.39 21.68 20.74
C PRO A 101 18.92 22.11 20.94
N LYS A 102 18.16 22.23 19.83
CA LYS A 102 16.73 22.50 19.81
C LYS A 102 15.98 21.27 19.36
N PHE A 103 14.87 20.96 20.01
CA PHE A 103 14.00 19.84 19.58
C PHE A 103 12.58 20.09 20.03
N ASP A 104 11.64 19.33 19.48
CA ASP A 104 10.26 19.26 19.93
C ASP A 104 10.03 17.98 20.72
N ILE A 105 9.16 18.04 21.74
CA ILE A 105 8.77 16.90 22.56
C ILE A 105 7.44 16.35 22.10
N VAL A 106 7.32 15.01 22.04
CA VAL A 106 6.08 14.30 21.75
C VAL A 106 5.82 13.34 22.91
N ASP A 107 4.58 13.34 23.39
CA ASP A 107 4.12 12.37 24.38
C ASP A 107 3.93 10.99 23.72
N LEU A 108 4.19 9.93 24.48
CA LEU A 108 3.99 8.55 24.02
C LEU A 108 2.75 7.94 24.65
N ASP A 109 1.97 7.21 23.85
CA ASP A 109 0.90 6.33 24.28
C ASP A 109 1.25 4.90 23.85
N LEU A 110 1.64 4.06 24.79
CA LEU A 110 2.20 2.74 24.55
C LEU A 110 1.49 1.68 25.38
N ASP A 111 1.60 0.43 24.94
CA ASP A 111 1.12 -0.69 25.76
C ASP A 111 2.14 -1.01 26.84
N LEU A 112 1.63 -1.37 28.00
CA LEU A 112 2.45 -1.78 29.15
C LEU A 112 3.37 -2.97 28.75
N GLY A 113 4.65 -2.84 29.08
CA GLY A 113 5.68 -3.83 28.74
C GLY A 113 6.41 -3.58 27.42
N MET A 114 6.03 -2.57 26.66
CA MET A 114 6.80 -2.14 25.48
C MET A 114 8.12 -1.48 25.89
N LYS A 115 9.14 -1.66 25.06
CA LYS A 115 10.42 -0.93 25.22
C LYS A 115 10.20 0.54 24.91
N ILE A 116 10.60 1.38 25.85
CA ILE A 116 10.49 2.83 25.72
C ILE A 116 11.86 3.38 25.34
N ASP A 117 11.92 4.06 24.19
CA ASP A 117 13.11 4.73 23.69
C ASP A 117 12.90 6.25 23.81
N PRO A 118 13.73 6.96 24.62
CA PRO A 118 13.63 8.40 24.72
C PRO A 118 13.80 9.13 23.39
N ALA A 119 14.50 8.54 22.43
CA ALA A 119 14.66 9.11 21.09
C ALA A 119 13.32 9.25 20.34
N SER A 120 12.33 8.39 20.61
CA SER A 120 11.01 8.50 20.00
C SER A 120 10.19 9.70 20.50
N MET A 121 10.60 10.31 21.63
CA MET A 121 9.96 11.50 22.19
C MET A 121 10.57 12.81 21.68
N ALA A 122 11.77 12.79 21.10
CA ALA A 122 12.46 13.97 20.60
C ALA A 122 12.37 14.06 19.08
N THR A 123 11.71 15.08 18.57
CA THR A 123 11.53 15.31 17.14
C THR A 123 12.10 16.65 16.71
N ASN A 124 12.30 16.85 15.40
CA ASN A 124 12.82 18.10 14.84
C ASN A 124 14.12 18.59 15.51
N ILE A 125 15.01 17.66 15.86
CA ILE A 125 16.30 18.00 16.50
C ILE A 125 17.12 18.82 15.52
N LYS A 126 17.62 19.98 16.01
CA LYS A 126 18.48 20.90 15.24
C LYS A 126 19.65 21.28 16.11
N ASP A 127 20.82 21.03 15.58
CA ASP A 127 22.09 21.34 16.20
C ASP A 127 23.21 21.42 15.16
N ALA A 128 24.32 22.04 15.50
CA ALA A 128 25.53 22.12 14.66
C ALA A 128 26.33 20.81 14.71
N THR A 129 26.23 20.06 15.80
CA THR A 129 26.94 18.82 16.03
C THR A 129 25.99 17.63 16.18
N LYS A 130 26.53 16.41 16.31
CA LYS A 130 25.72 15.23 16.55
C LYS A 130 25.14 15.25 17.96
N THR A 131 23.90 14.80 18.04
CA THR A 131 23.18 14.79 19.31
C THR A 131 22.88 13.37 19.79
N LYS A 132 22.81 13.23 21.13
CA LYS A 132 22.33 12.04 21.83
C LYS A 132 21.06 12.36 22.61
N VAL A 133 20.08 11.49 22.54
CA VAL A 133 18.83 11.60 23.29
C VAL A 133 18.81 10.58 24.42
N GLN A 134 18.41 11.01 25.61
CA GLN A 134 18.29 10.14 26.78
C GLN A 134 17.23 10.68 27.75
N PHE A 135 16.80 9.86 28.68
CA PHE A 135 16.07 10.36 29.85
C PHE A 135 17.05 11.01 30.83
N LYS A 136 16.58 12.01 31.55
CA LYS A 136 17.35 12.70 32.57
C LYS A 136 17.72 11.80 33.75
N GLU A 137 16.81 10.87 34.10
CA GLU A 137 16.91 9.92 35.19
C GLU A 137 16.25 8.60 34.80
N GLU A 138 16.38 7.58 35.64
CA GLU A 138 15.63 6.32 35.46
C GLU A 138 14.20 6.48 35.91
N TYR A 139 13.26 6.01 35.08
CA TYR A 139 11.82 5.99 35.37
C TYR A 139 11.33 4.55 35.47
N ASP A 140 10.37 4.32 36.38
CA ASP A 140 9.70 3.02 36.49
C ASP A 140 8.53 2.94 35.51
N PHE A 141 8.69 2.15 34.47
CA PHE A 141 7.68 1.89 33.44
C PHE A 141 6.97 0.53 33.63
N SER A 142 6.98 -0.03 34.82
CA SER A 142 6.40 -1.36 35.09
C SER A 142 4.91 -1.34 35.39
N GLN A 143 4.32 -0.16 35.58
CA GLN A 143 2.92 0.00 35.96
C GLN A 143 2.16 0.82 34.91
N GLU A 144 0.85 0.55 34.76
CA GLU A 144 -0.02 1.37 33.93
C GLU A 144 -0.22 2.76 34.54
N GLY A 145 -0.39 3.74 33.66
CA GLY A 145 -0.62 5.14 34.06
C GLY A 145 0.19 6.14 33.24
N VAL A 146 0.05 7.39 33.62
CA VAL A 146 0.76 8.50 32.99
C VAL A 146 2.00 8.84 33.84
N ILE A 147 3.16 8.74 33.24
CA ILE A 147 4.46 9.02 33.87
C ILE A 147 5.01 10.29 33.25
N ASP A 148 5.24 11.31 34.09
CA ASP A 148 5.95 12.52 33.67
C ASP A 148 7.45 12.22 33.57
N VAL A 149 8.04 12.51 32.42
CA VAL A 149 9.45 12.25 32.14
C VAL A 149 10.15 13.52 31.68
N VAL A 150 11.47 13.57 31.84
CA VAL A 150 12.32 14.63 31.29
C VAL A 150 13.24 14.00 30.26
N VAL A 151 13.16 14.46 29.03
CA VAL A 151 14.05 14.07 27.94
C VAL A 151 15.16 15.10 27.80
N GLN A 152 16.39 14.64 27.71
CA GLN A 152 17.58 15.42 27.43
C GLN A 152 18.07 15.14 26.01
N VAL A 153 18.41 16.20 25.29
CA VAL A 153 19.19 16.13 24.06
C VAL A 153 20.53 16.79 24.34
N ILE A 154 21.61 16.07 24.08
CA ILE A 154 23.01 16.46 24.39
C ILE A 154 23.76 16.44 23.07
N ASP A 155 24.48 17.53 22.77
CA ASP A 155 25.37 17.66 21.62
C ASP A 155 26.82 17.16 21.91
N GLU A 156 27.68 17.21 20.91
CA GLU A 156 29.10 16.85 21.06
C GLU A 156 29.89 17.92 21.85
N GLY A 157 29.39 19.17 21.92
CA GLY A 157 29.95 20.23 22.73
C GLY A 157 29.63 20.06 24.23
N GLY A 158 28.69 19.16 24.57
CA GLY A 158 28.24 18.90 25.93
C GLY A 158 27.09 19.81 26.37
N ASN A 159 26.50 20.59 25.45
CA ASN A 159 25.36 21.43 25.79
C ASN A 159 24.08 20.56 25.87
N ILE A 160 23.23 20.91 26.81
CA ILE A 160 22.04 20.10 27.13
C ILE A 160 20.80 20.97 27.04
N THR A 161 19.79 20.43 26.31
CA THR A 161 18.43 20.95 26.35
C THR A 161 17.53 19.89 26.94
N GLU A 162 16.69 20.32 27.90
CA GLU A 162 15.71 19.45 28.58
C GLU A 162 14.28 19.86 28.22
N LYS A 163 13.42 18.85 27.97
CA LYS A 163 11.96 19.06 27.85
C LYS A 163 11.19 18.03 28.66
N LYS A 164 10.07 18.46 29.22
CA LYS A 164 9.12 17.58 29.91
C LYS A 164 8.15 17.00 28.91
N GLY A 165 7.90 15.69 29.02
CA GLY A 165 6.92 14.96 28.26
C GLY A 165 6.21 13.94 29.13
N LYS A 166 5.27 13.21 28.53
CA LYS A 166 4.51 12.16 29.21
C LYS A 166 4.61 10.85 28.46
N VAL A 167 4.70 9.77 29.23
CA VAL A 167 4.53 8.42 28.72
C VAL A 167 3.28 7.85 29.36
N ASN A 168 2.25 7.61 28.55
CA ASN A 168 1.02 6.94 28.97
C ASN A 168 1.15 5.45 28.70
N LEU A 169 1.15 4.63 29.74
CA LEU A 169 1.22 3.19 29.64
C LEU A 169 -0.16 2.60 29.92
N VAL A 170 -0.70 1.88 28.98
CA VAL A 170 -2.02 1.28 29.06
C VAL A 170 -1.88 -0.24 28.93
N LYS A 171 -2.54 -0.95 29.83
CA LYS A 171 -2.68 -2.40 29.67
C LYS A 171 -3.72 -2.67 28.59
N ASP A 172 -3.28 -3.29 27.51
CA ASP A 172 -4.19 -3.77 26.49
C ASP A 172 -4.65 -5.18 26.83
N ASP A 173 -5.92 -5.32 27.14
CA ASP A 173 -6.58 -6.59 27.47
C ASP A 173 -7.63 -7.01 26.45
N GLN A 174 -7.74 -6.28 25.33
CA GLN A 174 -8.68 -6.58 24.26
C GLN A 174 -8.02 -7.43 23.19
N ALA A 175 -8.68 -8.53 22.83
CA ALA A 175 -8.23 -9.35 21.71
C ALA A 175 -8.54 -8.68 20.37
N PRO A 176 -7.67 -8.85 19.35
CA PRO A 176 -7.90 -8.34 18.02
C PRO A 176 -9.18 -8.91 17.40
N LYS A 177 -9.68 -8.24 16.38
CA LYS A 177 -10.86 -8.63 15.61
C LYS A 177 -10.44 -9.29 14.31
N ILE A 178 -11.21 -10.29 13.90
CA ILE A 178 -11.11 -10.93 12.59
C ILE A 178 -12.49 -10.95 11.94
N SER A 179 -12.56 -10.69 10.63
CA SER A 179 -13.81 -10.74 9.85
C SER A 179 -14.49 -12.10 9.93
N GLU A 180 -15.73 -12.18 9.45
CA GLU A 180 -16.37 -13.46 9.19
C GLU A 180 -15.58 -14.22 8.11
N LEU A 181 -15.46 -15.54 8.31
CA LEU A 181 -14.71 -16.44 7.45
C LEU A 181 -15.68 -17.34 6.66
N PRO A 182 -16.14 -16.92 5.48
CA PRO A 182 -17.02 -17.74 4.64
C PRO A 182 -16.31 -19.03 4.21
N VAL A 183 -17.13 -20.06 3.91
CA VAL A 183 -16.61 -21.36 3.43
C VAL A 183 -15.82 -21.16 2.13
N ILE A 184 -14.61 -21.70 2.06
CA ILE A 184 -13.89 -21.86 0.80
C ILE A 184 -14.28 -23.19 0.19
N THR A 185 -14.71 -23.18 -1.08
CA THR A 185 -14.94 -24.41 -1.85
C THR A 185 -13.92 -24.48 -2.98
N ILE A 186 -13.22 -25.61 -3.09
CA ILE A 186 -12.26 -25.88 -4.16
C ILE A 186 -12.53 -27.24 -4.80
N VAL A 187 -12.13 -27.39 -6.04
CA VAL A 187 -12.03 -28.69 -6.70
C VAL A 187 -10.76 -29.40 -6.22
N LYS A 188 -10.88 -30.69 -5.99
CA LYS A 188 -9.79 -31.58 -5.58
C LYS A 188 -8.52 -31.38 -6.40
N GLY A 189 -7.39 -31.22 -5.73
CA GLY A 189 -6.08 -30.98 -6.34
C GLY A 189 -5.73 -29.51 -6.63
N ASN A 190 -6.67 -28.58 -6.44
CA ASN A 190 -6.40 -27.15 -6.63
C ASN A 190 -5.86 -26.49 -5.36
N THR A 191 -5.10 -25.39 -5.55
CA THR A 191 -4.54 -24.60 -4.46
C THR A 191 -5.60 -23.73 -3.78
N ILE A 192 -5.35 -23.32 -2.54
CA ILE A 192 -6.23 -22.48 -1.73
C ILE A 192 -5.51 -21.17 -1.41
N ASP A 193 -6.18 -20.03 -1.65
CA ASP A 193 -5.83 -18.77 -1.02
C ASP A 193 -6.58 -18.65 0.31
N TYR A 194 -5.87 -18.93 1.39
CA TYR A 194 -6.43 -18.86 2.74
C TYR A 194 -6.70 -17.42 3.20
N ASN A 195 -6.02 -16.41 2.62
CA ASN A 195 -6.18 -15.00 2.99
C ASN A 195 -7.40 -14.34 2.33
N GLN A 196 -8.05 -15.02 1.39
CA GLN A 196 -9.21 -14.46 0.69
C GLN A 196 -10.31 -14.04 1.66
N GLY A 197 -10.68 -12.74 1.59
CA GLY A 197 -11.77 -12.16 2.39
C GLY A 197 -11.47 -12.05 3.89
N VAL A 198 -10.19 -12.15 4.29
CA VAL A 198 -9.77 -11.98 5.69
C VAL A 198 -9.38 -10.53 5.92
N THR A 199 -10.02 -9.91 6.90
CA THR A 199 -9.60 -8.62 7.45
C THR A 199 -9.39 -8.75 8.94
N ILE A 200 -8.34 -8.11 9.44
CA ILE A 200 -7.97 -8.10 10.85
C ILE A 200 -7.82 -6.65 11.31
N SER A 201 -8.12 -6.38 12.56
CA SER A 201 -7.93 -5.07 13.17
C SER A 201 -7.83 -5.20 14.68
N ASP A 202 -7.22 -4.23 15.29
CA ASP A 202 -7.15 -4.12 16.74
C ASP A 202 -7.33 -2.66 17.18
N ASN A 203 -7.63 -2.46 18.47
CA ASN A 203 -7.87 -1.12 19.04
C ASN A 203 -6.57 -0.35 19.33
N ARG A 204 -5.47 -1.07 19.60
CA ARG A 204 -4.18 -0.49 19.96
C ARG A 204 -3.02 -0.95 19.07
N ASP A 205 -3.08 -2.16 18.52
CA ASP A 205 -2.09 -2.66 17.56
C ASP A 205 -2.53 -2.36 16.13
N PRO A 206 -1.88 -1.42 15.42
CA PRO A 206 -2.20 -1.13 14.01
C PRO A 206 -1.86 -2.28 13.05
N ASN A 207 -1.06 -3.25 13.48
CA ASN A 207 -0.57 -4.36 12.66
C ASN A 207 -0.64 -5.71 13.40
N PRO A 208 -1.83 -6.18 13.80
CA PRO A 208 -1.96 -7.46 14.46
C PRO A 208 -1.49 -8.61 13.54
N THR A 209 -0.94 -9.65 14.11
CA THR A 209 -0.35 -10.77 13.39
C THR A 209 -1.37 -11.87 13.15
N LEU A 210 -1.54 -12.29 11.88
CA LEU A 210 -2.37 -13.42 11.49
C LEU A 210 -1.50 -14.67 11.27
N ASN A 211 -1.87 -15.76 11.95
CA ASN A 211 -1.35 -17.10 11.70
C ASN A 211 -2.49 -18.03 11.24
N ILE A 212 -2.24 -18.83 10.18
CA ILE A 212 -3.23 -19.76 9.62
C ILE A 212 -2.67 -21.17 9.69
N ASP A 213 -3.29 -22.02 10.49
CA ASP A 213 -3.01 -23.45 10.51
C ASP A 213 -3.98 -24.18 9.58
N SER A 214 -3.45 -24.65 8.46
CA SER A 214 -4.16 -25.47 7.47
C SER A 214 -3.65 -26.93 7.42
N SER A 215 -2.89 -27.36 8.40
CA SER A 215 -2.24 -28.69 8.45
C SER A 215 -3.23 -29.85 8.32
N GLN A 216 -4.49 -29.64 8.70
CA GLN A 216 -5.54 -30.65 8.62
C GLN A 216 -6.31 -30.63 7.29
N VAL A 217 -5.95 -29.74 6.34
CA VAL A 217 -6.64 -29.63 5.05
C VAL A 217 -5.95 -30.48 4.00
N ASP A 218 -6.62 -31.57 3.58
CA ASP A 218 -6.17 -32.39 2.45
C ASP A 218 -6.89 -31.96 1.17
N ILE A 219 -6.20 -31.17 0.36
CA ILE A 219 -6.71 -30.69 -0.93
C ILE A 219 -6.89 -31.81 -1.97
N ASN A 220 -6.27 -32.98 -1.77
CA ASN A 220 -6.33 -34.10 -2.68
C ASN A 220 -7.41 -35.13 -2.32
N LYS A 221 -8.20 -34.86 -1.27
CA LYS A 221 -9.26 -35.74 -0.83
C LYS A 221 -10.56 -34.96 -0.63
N VAL A 222 -11.61 -35.43 -1.29
CA VAL A 222 -12.96 -34.85 -1.11
C VAL A 222 -13.39 -34.91 0.34
N GLY A 223 -13.88 -33.80 0.85
CA GLY A 223 -14.29 -33.70 2.25
C GLY A 223 -14.52 -32.27 2.71
N THR A 224 -14.84 -32.14 3.97
CA THR A 224 -14.92 -30.84 4.65
C THR A 224 -13.84 -30.79 5.72
N TYR A 225 -13.00 -29.80 5.64
CA TYR A 225 -11.84 -29.60 6.52
C TYR A 225 -11.99 -28.30 7.28
N ILE A 226 -11.13 -28.10 8.28
CA ILE A 226 -11.07 -26.88 9.08
C ILE A 226 -9.66 -26.31 8.99
N ALA A 227 -9.56 -25.04 8.62
CA ALA A 227 -8.37 -24.23 8.84
C ALA A 227 -8.59 -23.32 10.05
N VAL A 228 -7.57 -23.18 10.90
CA VAL A 228 -7.63 -22.40 12.14
C VAL A 228 -6.89 -21.09 11.93
N TYR A 229 -7.54 -19.99 12.21
CA TYR A 229 -7.04 -18.62 12.06
C TYR A 229 -6.83 -18.03 13.45
N THR A 230 -5.59 -17.75 13.79
CA THR A 230 -5.22 -17.11 15.06
C THR A 230 -4.69 -15.72 14.78
N VAL A 231 -5.34 -14.71 15.34
CA VAL A 231 -4.85 -13.33 15.29
C VAL A 231 -4.34 -12.96 16.67
N SER A 232 -3.15 -12.37 16.72
CA SER A 232 -2.49 -11.91 17.95
C SER A 232 -2.11 -10.45 17.79
N ASP A 233 -2.33 -9.66 18.84
CA ASP A 233 -1.78 -8.32 18.96
C ASP A 233 -0.37 -8.35 19.56
N ARG A 234 0.26 -7.19 19.65
CA ARG A 234 1.59 -7.01 20.26
C ARG A 234 1.59 -7.18 21.79
N SER A 235 0.43 -7.03 22.43
CA SER A 235 0.26 -7.21 23.88
C SER A 235 0.06 -8.69 24.27
N GLY A 236 -0.09 -9.57 23.26
CA GLY A 236 -0.23 -11.01 23.44
C GLY A 236 -1.66 -11.51 23.55
N ASN A 237 -2.68 -10.63 23.41
CA ASN A 237 -4.06 -11.06 23.34
C ASN A 237 -4.32 -11.74 21.99
N LYS A 238 -5.24 -12.74 21.99
CA LYS A 238 -5.46 -13.59 20.83
C LYS A 238 -6.93 -13.88 20.62
N ILE A 239 -7.31 -14.01 19.35
CA ILE A 239 -8.58 -14.59 18.95
C ILE A 239 -8.35 -15.74 17.97
N GLU A 240 -9.16 -16.79 18.08
CA GLU A 240 -9.17 -17.92 17.15
C GLU A 240 -10.51 -18.01 16.44
N LYS A 241 -10.50 -18.16 15.12
CA LYS A 241 -11.67 -18.51 14.31
C LYS A 241 -11.37 -19.70 13.41
N LYS A 242 -12.40 -20.50 13.17
CA LYS A 242 -12.35 -21.71 12.33
C LYS A 242 -13.02 -21.44 11.00
N ARG A 243 -12.33 -21.73 9.89
CA ARG A 243 -12.86 -21.64 8.54
C ARG A 243 -13.11 -23.02 7.95
N LYS A 244 -14.29 -23.26 7.42
CA LYS A 244 -14.60 -24.50 6.70
C LYS A 244 -14.01 -24.43 5.29
N ILE A 245 -13.31 -25.51 4.89
CA ILE A 245 -12.77 -25.72 3.56
C ILE A 245 -13.49 -26.94 2.97
N LYS A 246 -14.20 -26.77 1.87
CA LYS A 246 -14.91 -27.83 1.19
C LYS A 246 -14.16 -28.22 -0.07
N VAL A 247 -13.59 -29.42 -0.10
CA VAL A 247 -12.97 -30.03 -1.28
C VAL A 247 -14.02 -30.89 -1.97
N VAL A 248 -14.28 -30.59 -3.25
CA VAL A 248 -15.28 -31.29 -4.06
C VAL A 248 -14.60 -32.04 -5.22
N GLU A 249 -15.27 -33.10 -5.78
CA GLU A 249 -14.77 -33.70 -7.01
C GLU A 249 -14.82 -32.71 -8.19
N ASN A 250 -13.93 -32.93 -9.15
CA ASN A 250 -13.99 -32.21 -10.41
C ASN A 250 -15.17 -32.75 -11.23
N THR A 251 -16.36 -32.21 -10.98
CA THR A 251 -17.51 -32.44 -11.87
C THR A 251 -17.33 -31.51 -13.04
N THR A 252 -17.00 -32.06 -14.21
CA THR A 252 -17.02 -31.29 -15.46
C THR A 252 -18.43 -30.77 -15.68
N ILE A 253 -18.61 -29.46 -15.53
CA ILE A 253 -19.88 -28.78 -15.79
C ILE A 253 -19.92 -28.46 -17.28
N GLY A 254 -20.88 -29.03 -17.99
CA GLY A 254 -21.06 -28.82 -19.41
C GLY A 254 -20.02 -29.55 -20.29
N HIS A 255 -20.07 -29.31 -21.59
CA HIS A 255 -19.16 -29.87 -22.59
C HIS A 255 -18.71 -28.80 -23.59
N ASN A 256 -17.46 -28.88 -24.03
CA ASN A 256 -16.88 -27.89 -24.96
C ASN A 256 -17.10 -28.24 -26.44
N GLU A 257 -17.55 -29.44 -26.73
CA GLU A 257 -17.83 -29.88 -28.09
C GLU A 257 -19.32 -29.82 -28.39
N GLN A 258 -19.68 -29.40 -29.60
CA GLN A 258 -21.08 -29.38 -30.01
C GLN A 258 -21.57 -30.83 -30.22
N ASN A 259 -22.72 -31.12 -29.63
CA ASN A 259 -23.39 -32.40 -29.89
C ASN A 259 -24.30 -32.33 -31.13
N GLY A 260 -24.90 -33.44 -31.52
CA GLY A 260 -25.79 -33.51 -32.68
C GLY A 260 -27.18 -32.88 -32.47
N GLU A 261 -27.49 -32.42 -31.26
CA GLU A 261 -28.81 -31.90 -30.89
C GLU A 261 -28.94 -30.39 -31.16
N LYS A 262 -30.05 -29.99 -31.75
CA LYS A 262 -30.30 -28.57 -32.02
C LYS A 262 -30.88 -27.87 -30.77
N ILE A 263 -29.98 -27.20 -30.01
CA ILE A 263 -30.31 -26.53 -28.76
C ILE A 263 -29.97 -25.05 -28.84
N VAL A 264 -30.86 -24.20 -28.35
CA VAL A 264 -30.64 -22.77 -28.15
C VAL A 264 -30.75 -22.45 -26.66
N ASN A 265 -29.70 -21.86 -26.11
CA ASN A 265 -29.73 -21.21 -24.81
C ASN A 265 -29.90 -19.69 -25.02
N LEU A 266 -31.06 -19.15 -24.67
CA LEU A 266 -31.26 -17.71 -24.56
C LEU A 266 -30.60 -17.25 -23.24
N THR A 267 -29.69 -16.28 -23.31
CA THR A 267 -28.99 -15.78 -22.12
C THR A 267 -29.09 -14.27 -22.01
N PHE A 268 -29.46 -13.78 -20.84
CA PHE A 268 -29.70 -12.37 -20.57
C PHE A 268 -28.73 -11.89 -19.47
N ASP A 269 -27.98 -10.83 -19.75
CA ASP A 269 -27.00 -10.23 -18.84
C ASP A 269 -27.53 -8.92 -18.23
N ASP A 270 -26.93 -8.49 -17.10
CA ASP A 270 -27.09 -7.22 -16.42
C ASP A 270 -28.42 -6.99 -15.68
N GLY A 271 -29.37 -7.88 -15.79
CA GLY A 271 -30.66 -7.80 -15.05
C GLY A 271 -30.49 -8.05 -13.54
N PRO A 272 -31.60 -7.93 -12.78
CA PRO A 272 -33.01 -7.74 -13.27
C PRO A 272 -33.38 -6.29 -13.51
N SER A 273 -34.41 -6.09 -14.34
CA SER A 273 -35.05 -4.80 -14.59
C SER A 273 -36.55 -4.93 -14.92
N ALA A 274 -37.20 -3.82 -15.22
CA ALA A 274 -38.60 -3.85 -15.72
C ALA A 274 -38.77 -4.65 -17.01
N ASN A 275 -37.72 -4.84 -17.81
CA ASN A 275 -37.75 -5.66 -19.01
C ASN A 275 -37.72 -7.16 -18.68
N THR A 276 -37.08 -7.56 -17.56
CA THR A 276 -37.06 -8.95 -17.10
C THR A 276 -38.48 -9.53 -16.96
N GLN A 277 -39.43 -8.76 -16.39
CA GLN A 277 -40.82 -9.19 -16.28
C GLN A 277 -41.44 -9.50 -17.66
N LYS A 278 -41.23 -8.60 -18.64
CA LYS A 278 -41.78 -8.76 -20.01
C LYS A 278 -41.13 -9.94 -20.74
N ILE A 279 -39.84 -10.16 -20.51
CA ILE A 279 -39.09 -11.31 -21.04
C ILE A 279 -39.70 -12.61 -20.48
N LEU A 280 -39.94 -12.69 -19.17
CA LEU A 280 -40.57 -13.85 -18.54
C LEU A 280 -41.96 -14.14 -19.11
N GLU A 281 -42.76 -13.12 -19.36
CA GLU A 281 -44.08 -13.27 -19.99
C GLU A 281 -44.01 -13.82 -21.43
N ILE A 282 -42.98 -13.39 -22.20
CA ILE A 282 -42.74 -13.93 -23.56
C ILE A 282 -42.28 -15.40 -23.47
N LEU A 283 -41.32 -15.70 -22.60
CA LEU A 283 -40.79 -17.06 -22.42
C LEU A 283 -41.90 -18.04 -21.98
N ASP A 284 -42.79 -17.62 -21.09
CA ASP A 284 -43.96 -18.40 -20.68
C ASP A 284 -44.92 -18.67 -21.86
N ARG A 285 -45.19 -17.65 -22.69
CA ARG A 285 -46.08 -17.77 -23.85
C ARG A 285 -45.61 -18.83 -24.85
N TYR A 286 -44.28 -18.89 -25.06
CA TYR A 286 -43.68 -19.87 -25.98
C TYR A 286 -43.29 -21.19 -25.28
N ASN A 287 -43.49 -21.30 -23.96
CA ASN A 287 -43.04 -22.43 -23.11
C ASN A 287 -41.57 -22.76 -23.30
N VAL A 288 -40.71 -21.74 -23.36
CA VAL A 288 -39.27 -21.88 -23.47
C VAL A 288 -38.55 -21.46 -22.19
N LYS A 289 -37.36 -22.02 -21.92
CA LYS A 289 -36.54 -21.69 -20.77
C LYS A 289 -35.29 -20.92 -21.19
N ALA A 290 -34.80 -20.08 -20.29
CA ALA A 290 -33.66 -19.21 -20.53
C ALA A 290 -32.76 -19.16 -19.30
N THR A 291 -31.61 -18.49 -19.42
CA THR A 291 -30.66 -18.26 -18.33
C THR A 291 -30.46 -16.76 -18.14
N PHE A 292 -30.51 -16.31 -16.88
CA PHE A 292 -30.31 -14.91 -16.50
C PHE A 292 -29.01 -14.79 -15.70
N PHE A 293 -28.02 -14.06 -16.23
CA PHE A 293 -26.78 -13.70 -15.56
C PHE A 293 -27.00 -12.38 -14.82
N VAL A 294 -27.33 -12.50 -13.54
CA VAL A 294 -27.85 -11.37 -12.74
C VAL A 294 -26.77 -10.57 -12.05
N THR A 295 -27.08 -9.28 -11.81
CA THR A 295 -26.23 -8.36 -11.03
C THR A 295 -26.93 -7.90 -9.76
N GLY A 296 -26.20 -7.23 -8.84
CA GLY A 296 -26.75 -6.58 -7.64
C GLY A 296 -27.21 -5.13 -7.85
N ASN A 297 -27.15 -4.61 -9.09
CA ASN A 297 -27.30 -3.19 -9.35
C ASN A 297 -28.73 -2.66 -9.15
N ASN A 298 -29.76 -3.51 -9.21
CA ASN A 298 -31.14 -3.07 -9.21
C ASN A 298 -32.04 -3.87 -8.25
N GLN A 299 -31.78 -3.70 -6.96
CA GLN A 299 -32.42 -4.47 -5.88
C GLN A 299 -33.96 -4.39 -5.88
N ALA A 300 -34.56 -3.31 -6.38
CA ALA A 300 -36.02 -3.17 -6.49
C ALA A 300 -36.64 -4.27 -7.32
N TYR A 301 -35.91 -4.89 -8.25
CA TYR A 301 -36.35 -5.96 -9.11
C TYR A 301 -35.87 -7.35 -8.72
N ASN A 302 -35.19 -7.51 -7.56
CA ASN A 302 -34.66 -8.81 -7.09
C ASN A 302 -35.77 -9.89 -6.99
N HIS A 303 -37.04 -9.50 -6.75
CA HIS A 303 -38.17 -10.44 -6.74
C HIS A 303 -38.35 -11.17 -8.08
N LEU A 304 -37.89 -10.58 -9.21
CA LEU A 304 -37.92 -11.20 -10.53
C LEU A 304 -36.87 -12.29 -10.70
N ILE A 305 -35.77 -12.26 -9.95
CA ILE A 305 -34.76 -13.36 -9.87
C ILE A 305 -35.47 -14.61 -9.33
N LYS A 306 -36.18 -14.45 -8.20
CA LYS A 306 -36.96 -15.56 -7.63
C LYS A 306 -38.04 -16.03 -8.56
N ALA A 307 -38.80 -15.10 -9.19
CA ALA A 307 -39.85 -15.44 -10.15
C ALA A 307 -39.32 -16.22 -11.37
N ALA A 308 -38.16 -15.84 -11.90
CA ALA A 308 -37.52 -16.57 -12.99
C ALA A 308 -37.10 -17.99 -12.56
N HIS A 309 -36.49 -18.12 -11.40
CA HIS A 309 -36.11 -19.42 -10.82
C HIS A 309 -37.34 -20.34 -10.62
N ASP A 310 -38.42 -19.82 -10.01
CA ASP A 310 -39.63 -20.59 -9.72
C ASP A 310 -40.34 -21.06 -11.01
N LYS A 311 -40.11 -20.36 -12.11
CA LYS A 311 -40.59 -20.73 -13.47
C LYS A 311 -39.67 -21.71 -14.20
N GLY A 312 -38.57 -22.16 -13.57
CA GLY A 312 -37.63 -23.12 -14.12
C GLY A 312 -36.59 -22.54 -15.07
N HIS A 313 -36.35 -21.23 -15.03
CA HIS A 313 -35.19 -20.61 -15.67
C HIS A 313 -33.97 -20.78 -14.80
N THR A 314 -32.80 -20.78 -15.40
CA THR A 314 -31.51 -20.80 -14.65
C THR A 314 -31.09 -19.39 -14.24
N ILE A 315 -30.78 -19.24 -12.98
CA ILE A 315 -30.13 -18.02 -12.46
C ILE A 315 -28.64 -18.24 -12.44
N ALA A 316 -27.89 -17.34 -13.04
CA ALA A 316 -26.43 -17.34 -13.13
C ALA A 316 -25.86 -16.00 -12.63
N LEU A 317 -24.55 -15.93 -12.40
CA LEU A 317 -23.91 -14.79 -11.76
C LEU A 317 -23.17 -13.92 -12.79
N HIS A 318 -23.35 -12.57 -12.71
CA HIS A 318 -22.68 -11.61 -13.60
C HIS A 318 -21.94 -10.51 -12.84
N THR A 319 -21.45 -10.76 -11.64
CA THR A 319 -20.91 -9.81 -10.67
C THR A 319 -21.98 -8.99 -9.95
N TYR A 320 -21.64 -8.44 -8.78
CA TYR A 320 -22.59 -7.65 -8.00
C TYR A 320 -22.72 -6.22 -8.53
N CYS A 321 -21.58 -5.53 -8.72
CA CYS A 321 -21.58 -4.11 -9.08
C CYS A 321 -21.39 -3.81 -10.56
N HIS A 322 -20.96 -4.77 -11.38
CA HIS A 322 -20.65 -4.60 -12.82
C HIS A 322 -19.77 -3.36 -13.12
N ASP A 323 -18.87 -3.00 -12.20
CA ASP A 323 -17.98 -1.83 -12.31
C ASP A 323 -16.57 -2.31 -12.65
N TYR A 324 -16.16 -2.21 -13.92
CA TYR A 324 -14.89 -2.72 -14.43
C TYR A 324 -13.64 -2.26 -13.62
N PRO A 325 -13.49 -0.97 -13.25
CA PRO A 325 -12.41 -0.52 -12.38
C PRO A 325 -12.34 -1.26 -11.03
N LYS A 326 -13.49 -1.63 -10.48
CA LYS A 326 -13.56 -2.33 -9.19
C LYS A 326 -13.35 -3.82 -9.34
N ILE A 327 -14.13 -4.48 -10.22
CA ILE A 327 -14.09 -5.94 -10.34
C ILE A 327 -12.79 -6.47 -10.95
N TYR A 328 -12.16 -5.69 -11.84
CA TYR A 328 -10.92 -6.08 -12.50
C TYR A 328 -9.66 -5.43 -11.89
N ALA A 329 -9.77 -4.80 -10.71
CA ALA A 329 -8.61 -4.26 -9.99
C ALA A 329 -7.63 -5.36 -9.52
N SER A 330 -8.16 -6.51 -9.13
CA SER A 330 -7.39 -7.69 -8.70
C SER A 330 -8.26 -8.95 -8.73
N THR A 331 -7.64 -10.10 -8.66
CA THR A 331 -8.31 -11.40 -8.52
C THR A 331 -9.20 -11.44 -7.27
N SER A 332 -8.70 -10.93 -6.14
CA SER A 332 -9.48 -10.85 -4.90
C SER A 332 -10.72 -9.98 -5.08
N ALA A 333 -10.57 -8.78 -5.65
CA ALA A 333 -11.68 -7.87 -5.88
C ALA A 333 -12.80 -8.49 -6.74
N TYR A 334 -12.43 -9.26 -7.76
CA TYR A 334 -13.40 -9.99 -8.58
C TYR A 334 -14.17 -11.02 -7.76
N PHE A 335 -13.48 -11.88 -6.99
CA PHE A 335 -14.14 -12.94 -6.22
C PHE A 335 -14.91 -12.42 -5.03
N ASP A 336 -14.51 -11.31 -4.42
CA ASP A 336 -15.29 -10.64 -3.37
C ASP A 336 -16.62 -10.11 -3.90
N ASP A 337 -16.61 -9.54 -5.10
CA ASP A 337 -17.81 -9.04 -5.78
C ASP A 337 -18.70 -10.21 -6.27
N LEU A 338 -18.09 -11.26 -6.83
CA LEU A 338 -18.80 -12.49 -7.21
C LEU A 338 -19.45 -13.17 -6.00
N THR A 339 -18.79 -13.16 -4.85
CA THR A 339 -19.33 -13.70 -3.59
C THR A 339 -20.56 -12.91 -3.14
N LYS A 340 -20.55 -11.59 -3.29
CA LYS A 340 -21.70 -10.73 -2.96
C LYS A 340 -22.94 -11.08 -3.80
N VAL A 341 -22.77 -11.19 -5.12
CA VAL A 341 -23.90 -11.58 -5.99
C VAL A 341 -24.34 -13.02 -5.72
N GLY A 342 -23.40 -13.92 -5.45
CA GLY A 342 -23.69 -15.31 -5.07
C GLY A 342 -24.52 -15.41 -3.79
N ASN A 343 -24.18 -14.63 -2.75
CA ASN A 343 -24.95 -14.56 -1.51
C ASN A 343 -26.36 -13.98 -1.73
N MET A 344 -26.46 -12.89 -2.49
CA MET A 344 -27.75 -12.32 -2.86
C MET A 344 -28.64 -13.35 -3.59
N VAL A 345 -28.09 -14.07 -4.55
CA VAL A 345 -28.83 -15.12 -5.28
C VAL A 345 -29.23 -16.24 -4.31
N LYS A 346 -28.34 -16.69 -3.44
CA LYS A 346 -28.63 -17.71 -2.42
C LYS A 346 -29.78 -17.31 -1.50
N ASP A 347 -29.83 -16.05 -1.07
CA ASP A 347 -30.89 -15.54 -0.21
C ASP A 347 -32.26 -15.56 -0.92
N LEU A 348 -32.28 -15.41 -2.25
CA LEU A 348 -33.49 -15.38 -3.06
C LEU A 348 -33.98 -16.77 -3.51
N ILE A 349 -33.08 -17.69 -3.83
CA ILE A 349 -33.42 -19.00 -4.44
C ILE A 349 -32.88 -20.21 -3.65
N GLY A 350 -32.25 -20.01 -2.49
CA GLY A 350 -31.81 -21.07 -1.60
C GLY A 350 -30.44 -21.69 -1.86
N HIS A 351 -29.79 -21.39 -2.97
CA HIS A 351 -28.44 -21.86 -3.32
C HIS A 351 -27.63 -20.85 -4.10
N VAL A 352 -26.29 -20.95 -4.06
CA VAL A 352 -25.40 -20.18 -4.94
C VAL A 352 -25.34 -20.86 -6.29
N SER A 353 -25.57 -20.09 -7.36
CA SER A 353 -25.37 -20.59 -8.71
C SER A 353 -23.89 -20.86 -9.01
N LYS A 354 -23.62 -21.93 -9.74
CA LYS A 354 -22.28 -22.29 -10.21
C LYS A 354 -21.97 -21.81 -11.63
N TYR A 355 -22.92 -21.21 -12.30
CA TYR A 355 -22.79 -20.66 -13.65
C TYR A 355 -22.47 -19.17 -13.56
N VAL A 356 -21.45 -18.72 -14.31
CA VAL A 356 -20.95 -17.36 -14.27
C VAL A 356 -20.77 -16.84 -15.70
N ARG A 357 -20.93 -15.55 -15.91
CA ARG A 357 -20.42 -14.85 -17.10
C ARG A 357 -19.59 -13.65 -16.65
N PHE A 358 -18.40 -13.51 -17.25
CA PHE A 358 -17.57 -12.34 -17.00
C PHE A 358 -18.18 -11.10 -17.67
N PRO A 359 -18.24 -9.92 -17.02
CA PRO A 359 -18.54 -8.67 -17.68
C PRO A 359 -17.65 -8.43 -18.90
N GLY A 360 -18.29 -8.34 -20.09
CA GLY A 360 -17.59 -8.25 -21.38
C GLY A 360 -17.03 -9.56 -21.92
N GLY A 361 -17.31 -10.70 -21.27
CA GLY A 361 -16.84 -12.03 -21.67
C GLY A 361 -15.38 -12.32 -21.33
N ALA A 362 -14.95 -13.58 -21.48
CA ALA A 362 -13.58 -13.98 -21.22
C ALA A 362 -12.56 -13.35 -22.19
N SER A 363 -13.01 -12.93 -23.37
CA SER A 363 -12.17 -12.28 -24.41
C SER A 363 -12.00 -10.77 -24.21
N ASN A 364 -12.63 -10.16 -23.19
CA ASN A 364 -12.57 -8.72 -23.01
C ASN A 364 -11.13 -8.22 -22.80
N THR A 365 -10.81 -7.09 -23.43
CA THR A 365 -9.50 -6.43 -23.31
C THR A 365 -9.56 -5.18 -22.43
N VAL A 366 -10.76 -4.75 -22.02
CA VAL A 366 -10.94 -3.56 -21.18
C VAL A 366 -10.34 -3.78 -19.80
N SER A 367 -10.44 -4.98 -19.25
CA SER A 367 -9.85 -5.40 -17.98
C SER A 367 -8.34 -5.15 -17.89
N ARG A 368 -7.62 -5.18 -19.06
CA ARG A 368 -6.18 -4.89 -19.14
C ARG A 368 -5.80 -3.52 -18.61
N LYS A 369 -6.71 -2.54 -18.71
CA LYS A 369 -6.49 -1.17 -18.19
C LYS A 369 -6.35 -1.14 -16.67
N TYR A 370 -6.89 -2.12 -15.98
CA TYR A 370 -6.93 -2.17 -14.51
C TYR A 370 -5.94 -3.20 -13.95
N CYS A 371 -5.86 -4.38 -14.59
CA CYS A 371 -4.91 -5.42 -14.20
C CYS A 371 -4.52 -6.25 -15.45
N PRO A 372 -3.33 -6.05 -16.03
CA PRO A 372 -2.86 -6.84 -17.15
C PRO A 372 -2.77 -8.33 -16.79
N GLY A 373 -3.27 -9.21 -17.67
CA GLY A 373 -3.26 -10.66 -17.47
C GLY A 373 -4.38 -11.22 -16.60
N ILE A 374 -5.24 -10.38 -16.05
CA ILE A 374 -6.25 -10.80 -15.07
C ILE A 374 -7.24 -11.83 -15.60
N MET A 375 -7.68 -11.73 -16.87
CA MET A 375 -8.63 -12.69 -17.45
C MET A 375 -8.04 -14.09 -17.57
N SER A 376 -6.73 -14.18 -17.84
CA SER A 376 -6.00 -15.45 -17.89
C SER A 376 -5.92 -16.15 -16.53
N VAL A 377 -5.92 -15.37 -15.45
CA VAL A 377 -5.95 -15.89 -14.07
C VAL A 377 -7.38 -16.23 -13.69
N LEU A 378 -8.33 -15.29 -13.86
CA LEU A 378 -9.72 -15.47 -13.45
C LEU A 378 -10.41 -16.67 -14.14
N SER A 379 -10.15 -16.89 -15.44
CA SER A 379 -10.74 -18.02 -16.18
C SER A 379 -10.33 -19.38 -15.59
N LYS A 380 -9.11 -19.49 -15.09
CA LYS A 380 -8.59 -20.71 -14.45
C LYS A 380 -9.09 -20.84 -13.02
N GLU A 381 -8.96 -19.77 -12.23
CA GLU A 381 -9.36 -19.80 -10.82
C GLU A 381 -10.86 -19.99 -10.65
N LEU A 382 -11.70 -19.46 -11.55
CA LEU A 382 -13.14 -19.62 -11.48
C LEU A 382 -13.53 -21.09 -11.59
N ILE A 383 -12.94 -21.81 -12.57
CA ILE A 383 -13.11 -23.25 -12.72
C ILE A 383 -12.57 -24.00 -11.50
N ALA A 384 -11.37 -23.62 -11.01
CA ALA A 384 -10.76 -24.20 -9.83
C ALA A 384 -11.61 -24.09 -8.56
N ARG A 385 -12.45 -23.05 -8.47
CA ARG A 385 -13.40 -22.82 -7.37
C ARG A 385 -14.76 -23.52 -7.55
N GLY A 386 -14.91 -24.35 -8.60
CA GLY A 386 -16.14 -25.13 -8.87
C GLY A 386 -17.22 -24.36 -9.60
N TYR A 387 -16.90 -23.21 -10.17
CA TYR A 387 -17.79 -22.49 -11.09
C TYR A 387 -17.49 -22.87 -12.52
N GLN A 388 -18.48 -22.68 -13.42
CA GLN A 388 -18.31 -22.74 -14.88
C GLN A 388 -18.68 -21.39 -15.46
N TYR A 389 -17.77 -20.77 -16.24
CA TYR A 389 -18.13 -19.57 -16.98
C TYR A 389 -18.63 -19.90 -18.37
N TYR A 390 -19.53 -19.06 -18.86
CA TYR A 390 -20.18 -19.19 -20.17
C TYR A 390 -20.00 -17.88 -20.93
N ASP A 391 -19.34 -17.93 -22.06
CA ASP A 391 -19.39 -16.87 -23.05
C ASP A 391 -20.63 -17.08 -23.97
N TRP A 392 -20.54 -16.67 -25.21
CA TRP A 392 -21.57 -16.84 -26.24
C TRP A 392 -20.90 -17.17 -27.58
N ASN A 393 -21.61 -17.87 -28.44
CA ASN A 393 -21.22 -18.10 -29.82
C ASN A 393 -22.14 -17.41 -30.83
N VAL A 394 -23.19 -16.72 -30.34
CA VAL A 394 -24.04 -15.83 -31.12
C VAL A 394 -24.25 -14.53 -30.35
N ASP A 395 -23.91 -13.40 -30.97
CA ASP A 395 -24.10 -12.07 -30.41
C ASP A 395 -25.31 -11.39 -31.11
N SER A 396 -26.32 -11.06 -30.35
CA SER A 396 -27.48 -10.32 -30.85
C SER A 396 -27.15 -8.88 -31.25
N THR A 397 -25.99 -8.37 -30.79
CA THR A 397 -25.54 -6.99 -30.91
C THR A 397 -26.44 -5.95 -30.23
N ASP A 398 -27.32 -6.36 -29.33
CA ASP A 398 -28.20 -5.46 -28.58
C ASP A 398 -27.36 -4.53 -27.64
N ALA A 399 -26.15 -4.93 -27.26
CA ALA A 399 -25.20 -4.11 -26.51
C ALA A 399 -24.63 -2.92 -27.30
N SER A 400 -24.74 -2.91 -28.63
CA SER A 400 -24.16 -1.85 -29.46
C SER A 400 -24.87 -0.48 -29.32
N GLY A 401 -25.96 -0.41 -28.56
CA GLY A 401 -26.71 0.81 -28.25
C GLY A 401 -27.95 0.54 -27.42
N ASN A 402 -28.67 1.60 -27.01
CA ASN A 402 -29.88 1.46 -26.19
C ASN A 402 -31.16 1.18 -27.03
N ASN A 403 -31.19 1.54 -28.30
CA ASN A 403 -32.34 1.36 -29.17
C ASN A 403 -31.90 0.74 -30.49
N VAL A 404 -31.16 -0.37 -30.41
CA VAL A 404 -30.77 -1.12 -31.62
C VAL A 404 -32.04 -1.57 -32.35
N PRO A 405 -32.16 -1.37 -33.68
CA PRO A 405 -33.35 -1.78 -34.42
C PRO A 405 -33.68 -3.26 -34.22
N VAL A 406 -34.95 -3.57 -33.96
CA VAL A 406 -35.44 -4.93 -33.76
C VAL A 406 -35.03 -5.88 -34.90
N SER A 407 -35.11 -5.43 -36.15
CA SER A 407 -34.70 -6.22 -37.33
C SER A 407 -33.20 -6.58 -37.28
N LYS A 408 -32.32 -5.69 -36.75
CA LYS A 408 -30.88 -5.94 -36.61
C LYS A 408 -30.62 -6.98 -35.52
N ILE A 409 -31.30 -6.87 -34.38
CA ILE A 409 -31.23 -7.85 -33.30
C ILE A 409 -31.66 -9.22 -33.79
N VAL A 410 -32.80 -9.31 -34.44
CA VAL A 410 -33.31 -10.57 -35.00
C VAL A 410 -32.34 -11.17 -36.02
N ALA A 411 -31.86 -10.37 -36.99
CA ALA A 411 -30.90 -10.84 -37.99
C ALA A 411 -29.64 -11.42 -37.40
N ASN A 412 -29.03 -10.71 -36.41
CA ASN A 412 -27.80 -11.15 -35.78
C ASN A 412 -28.05 -12.39 -34.88
N ALA A 413 -29.11 -12.38 -34.08
CA ALA A 413 -29.41 -13.49 -33.20
C ALA A 413 -29.80 -14.78 -33.92
N THR A 414 -30.25 -14.72 -35.19
CA THR A 414 -30.71 -15.89 -35.98
C THR A 414 -29.78 -16.32 -37.10
N ASN A 415 -28.58 -15.75 -37.21
CA ASN A 415 -27.63 -16.00 -38.30
C ASN A 415 -26.86 -17.32 -38.18
N SER A 416 -26.97 -18.05 -37.08
CA SER A 416 -26.20 -19.28 -36.82
C SER A 416 -26.97 -20.55 -37.23
N ASN A 417 -26.20 -21.53 -37.73
CA ASN A 417 -26.67 -22.90 -38.00
C ASN A 417 -25.98 -23.94 -37.12
N ALA A 418 -25.22 -23.51 -36.09
CA ALA A 418 -24.60 -24.42 -35.14
C ALA A 418 -25.65 -25.23 -34.38
N ASN A 419 -25.33 -26.47 -34.01
CA ASN A 419 -26.27 -27.30 -33.26
C ASN A 419 -26.52 -26.76 -31.85
N ASN A 420 -25.47 -26.33 -31.17
CA ASN A 420 -25.59 -25.73 -29.82
C ASN A 420 -25.29 -24.24 -29.88
N ILE A 421 -26.26 -23.46 -29.52
CA ILE A 421 -26.25 -21.98 -29.63
C ILE A 421 -26.47 -21.37 -28.28
N ASN A 422 -25.53 -20.51 -27.83
CA ASN A 422 -25.69 -19.61 -26.70
C ASN A 422 -25.77 -18.18 -27.25
N ILE A 423 -26.93 -17.52 -27.09
CA ILE A 423 -27.14 -16.17 -27.60
C ILE A 423 -27.00 -15.17 -26.47
N LEU A 424 -26.13 -14.15 -26.67
CA LEU A 424 -26.05 -13.00 -25.78
C LEU A 424 -27.14 -11.99 -26.01
N PHE A 425 -27.87 -11.68 -24.96
CA PHE A 425 -28.78 -10.54 -24.83
C PHE A 425 -28.57 -9.83 -23.51
N HIS A 426 -29.22 -8.68 -23.35
CA HIS A 426 -29.23 -7.92 -22.10
C HIS A 426 -30.69 -7.58 -21.74
N ASP A 427 -31.06 -7.67 -20.45
CA ASP A 427 -32.40 -7.37 -19.94
C ASP A 427 -32.43 -6.10 -19.05
N THR A 428 -31.45 -5.19 -19.21
CA THR A 428 -31.51 -3.89 -18.54
C THR A 428 -32.69 -3.05 -19.03
N ALA A 429 -33.09 -2.04 -18.26
CA ALA A 429 -34.21 -1.16 -18.58
C ALA A 429 -34.10 -0.48 -19.97
N ALA A 430 -32.87 -0.28 -20.47
CA ALA A 430 -32.58 0.35 -21.76
C ALA A 430 -32.79 -0.60 -22.97
N LYS A 431 -33.05 -1.90 -22.76
CA LYS A 431 -33.09 -2.92 -23.81
C LYS A 431 -34.54 -3.31 -24.23
N SER A 432 -35.42 -2.33 -24.38
CA SER A 432 -36.80 -2.59 -24.79
C SER A 432 -36.93 -3.19 -26.19
N THR A 433 -36.00 -2.91 -27.11
CA THR A 433 -35.97 -3.51 -28.45
C THR A 433 -35.54 -4.97 -28.44
N THR A 434 -34.73 -5.40 -27.45
CA THR A 434 -34.43 -6.83 -27.20
C THR A 434 -35.70 -7.58 -26.86
N VAL A 435 -36.54 -7.03 -25.95
CA VAL A 435 -37.85 -7.62 -25.61
C VAL A 435 -38.73 -7.78 -26.85
N GLN A 436 -38.78 -6.76 -27.71
CA GLN A 436 -39.58 -6.78 -28.95
C GLN A 436 -39.06 -7.79 -29.98
N ALA A 437 -37.74 -8.09 -29.99
CA ALA A 437 -37.12 -9.01 -30.92
C ALA A 437 -37.35 -10.49 -30.57
N LEU A 438 -37.55 -10.80 -29.28
CA LEU A 438 -37.59 -12.17 -28.77
C LEU A 438 -38.61 -13.07 -29.47
N PRO A 439 -39.89 -12.67 -29.73
CA PRO A 439 -40.86 -13.53 -30.41
C PRO A 439 -40.35 -14.03 -31.75
N ALA A 440 -39.85 -13.14 -32.60
CA ALA A 440 -39.36 -13.49 -33.94
C ALA A 440 -38.13 -14.40 -33.88
N ILE A 441 -37.24 -14.22 -32.88
CA ILE A 441 -36.06 -15.06 -32.68
C ILE A 441 -36.50 -16.47 -32.26
N ILE A 442 -37.40 -16.60 -31.31
CA ILE A 442 -37.94 -17.88 -30.83
C ILE A 442 -38.59 -18.63 -31.97
N GLU A 443 -39.50 -17.96 -32.69
CA GLU A 443 -40.22 -18.57 -33.83
C GLU A 443 -39.27 -19.03 -34.93
N ASN A 444 -38.21 -18.25 -35.25
CA ASN A 444 -37.22 -18.63 -36.24
C ASN A 444 -36.50 -19.95 -35.84
N TYR A 445 -36.03 -20.07 -34.64
CA TYR A 445 -35.31 -21.28 -34.21
C TYR A 445 -36.26 -22.48 -34.06
N LEU A 446 -37.49 -22.30 -33.53
CA LEU A 446 -38.51 -23.36 -33.49
C LEU A 446 -38.80 -23.89 -34.88
N SER A 447 -39.00 -23.02 -35.89
CA SER A 447 -39.28 -23.42 -37.29
C SER A 447 -38.12 -24.19 -37.91
N ARG A 448 -36.89 -24.02 -37.41
CA ARG A 448 -35.68 -24.74 -37.86
C ARG A 448 -35.42 -26.03 -37.06
N GLY A 449 -36.34 -26.39 -36.14
CA GLY A 449 -36.27 -27.61 -35.32
C GLY A 449 -35.35 -27.55 -34.14
N TYR A 450 -35.02 -26.35 -33.62
CA TYR A 450 -34.31 -26.21 -32.37
C TYR A 450 -35.29 -26.28 -31.19
N ARG A 451 -34.78 -26.82 -30.06
CA ARG A 451 -35.41 -26.66 -28.75
C ARG A 451 -34.68 -25.63 -27.90
N PHE A 452 -35.37 -25.02 -26.97
CA PHE A 452 -34.80 -24.05 -26.07
C PHE A 452 -34.61 -24.66 -24.68
N GLU A 453 -33.40 -24.48 -24.11
CA GLU A 453 -33.07 -24.94 -22.78
C GLU A 453 -32.44 -23.82 -21.97
N ALA A 454 -32.68 -23.82 -20.67
CA ALA A 454 -31.86 -23.08 -19.73
C ALA A 454 -30.51 -23.82 -19.53
N ILE A 455 -29.41 -23.08 -19.28
CA ILE A 455 -28.09 -23.66 -18.99
C ILE A 455 -28.19 -24.60 -17.79
N ASN A 456 -27.63 -25.78 -17.91
CA ASN A 456 -27.52 -26.81 -16.88
C ASN A 456 -26.16 -27.51 -16.95
N ASP A 457 -25.96 -28.54 -16.10
CA ASP A 457 -24.67 -29.24 -16.01
C ASP A 457 -24.25 -30.04 -17.27
N SER A 458 -25.18 -30.25 -18.18
CA SER A 458 -24.94 -30.93 -19.47
C SER A 458 -24.92 -29.99 -20.66
N SER A 459 -25.04 -28.67 -20.47
CA SER A 459 -25.11 -27.70 -21.56
C SER A 459 -23.76 -27.53 -22.26
N PHE A 460 -23.83 -27.18 -23.56
CA PHE A 460 -22.64 -26.71 -24.30
C PHE A 460 -22.08 -25.42 -23.69
N VAL A 461 -20.75 -25.40 -23.48
CA VAL A 461 -20.02 -24.27 -22.88
C VAL A 461 -19.21 -23.55 -23.94
N PRO A 462 -19.69 -22.46 -24.51
CA PRO A 462 -18.87 -21.65 -25.40
C PRO A 462 -17.82 -20.88 -24.61
N HIS A 463 -16.55 -21.08 -24.97
CA HIS A 463 -15.45 -20.28 -24.47
C HIS A 463 -14.86 -19.45 -25.60
N GLN A 464 -14.77 -18.15 -25.40
CA GLN A 464 -14.02 -17.26 -26.28
C GLN A 464 -12.54 -17.28 -25.92
N LYS A 465 -11.69 -16.90 -26.88
CA LYS A 465 -10.25 -16.80 -26.63
C LYS A 465 -9.97 -15.72 -25.57
N VAL A 466 -9.30 -16.12 -24.51
CA VAL A 466 -8.84 -15.17 -23.49
C VAL A 466 -7.74 -14.28 -24.07
N ASN A 467 -7.94 -12.96 -24.04
CA ASN A 467 -7.04 -11.96 -24.66
C ASN A 467 -6.30 -11.07 -23.65
N ASN A 468 -6.50 -11.28 -22.37
CA ASN A 468 -5.84 -10.51 -21.32
C ASN A 468 -5.41 -11.40 -20.15
#